data_f1e9f04c5cd624302ff7a1833018b00a
#
_entry.id   f1e9f04c5cd624302ff7a1833018b00a
#
_cell.length_a   1.000
_cell.length_b   1.000
_cell.length_c   1.000
_cell.angle_alpha   90.00
_cell.angle_beta   90.00
_cell.angle_gamma   90.00
#
_symmetry.space_group_name_H-M   'P 1'
#
loop_
_entity.id
_entity.type
_entity.pdbx_description
1 polymer ?
#
loop_
_entity_poly.entity_id
_entity_poly.type
_entity_poly.pdbx_seq_one_letter_code
_entity_poly.pdbx_strand_id
1 'polypeptide(L)'
;MKLKYAMVMVALFWFFGCDAMKRTFPESIRLQVKNPAGIDREEAIFLSVAELRQHNSEFNPNAFIVFDGSQEISSQANDISRDGNPDQIVFVTRLAPDENKPIIIRFAKEGKVIRSYPKRTQAELSHKVGGQFVERIYEGGTFQNVQALHVPPEHTDHSFYIRYEGPGWESDKVGYRFYLDWRNAIDIYGKKIPDMVLQDVGQDGFESYHEMADWGMDILKVGESLGIGSIGQWTGDRAERVDLTDSIFCEIVSNGPVQSQIRTHYYGWKVGFATYNLTSDLSITAGSRLTRHDVQLTGNPPNLCTGIVKHDSVEVIQVPGDAWSAYTTWGKQSLANDNLGMAVLYENEKLIEITEDPFSDVIVLSPADGKIVYYFLAAWEKEPEGVKTKEAFLGYLETVLACLDTPVQVTFE
;
A
#
# COMPACT_ATOMS: atom_id res chain seq x y z
N MET A 1 -39.90 26.43 -27.34
CA MET A 1 -40.63 25.97 -26.14
C MET A 1 -40.14 24.62 -25.58
N LYS A 2 -39.25 23.89 -26.27
CA LYS A 2 -38.72 22.57 -25.80
C LYS A 2 -37.49 22.67 -24.90
N LEU A 3 -36.74 23.78 -24.90
CA LEU A 3 -35.50 23.92 -24.11
C LEU A 3 -35.71 24.30 -22.63
N LYS A 4 -36.85 24.93 -22.31
CA LYS A 4 -37.18 25.33 -20.91
C LYS A 4 -37.63 24.13 -20.02
N TYR A 5 -38.18 23.09 -20.60
CA TYR A 5 -38.62 21.90 -19.83
C TYR A 5 -37.43 20.96 -19.46
N ALA A 6 -36.39 20.90 -20.27
CA ALA A 6 -35.20 20.07 -19.97
C ALA A 6 -34.38 20.63 -18.77
N MET A 7 -34.32 21.97 -18.64
CA MET A 7 -33.59 22.60 -17.55
C MET A 7 -34.29 22.45 -16.18
N VAL A 8 -35.64 22.38 -16.17
CA VAL A 8 -36.42 22.17 -14.95
C VAL A 8 -36.35 20.73 -14.46
N MET A 9 -36.26 19.74 -15.38
CA MET A 9 -36.14 18.34 -15.01
C MET A 9 -34.75 17.98 -14.40
N VAL A 10 -33.66 18.57 -14.90
CA VAL A 10 -32.32 18.35 -14.35
C VAL A 10 -32.22 18.94 -12.93
N ALA A 11 -32.80 20.12 -12.67
CA ALA A 11 -32.83 20.71 -11.33
C ALA A 11 -33.67 19.90 -10.33
N LEU A 12 -34.79 19.32 -10.77
CA LEU A 12 -35.64 18.48 -9.93
C LEU A 12 -34.96 17.14 -9.54
N PHE A 13 -34.19 16.54 -10.43
CA PHE A 13 -33.43 15.32 -10.10
C PHE A 13 -32.35 15.57 -9.04
N TRP A 14 -31.70 16.73 -9.03
CA TRP A 14 -30.71 17.11 -8.02
C TRP A 14 -31.34 17.35 -6.63
N PHE A 15 -32.52 17.95 -6.56
CA PHE A 15 -33.22 18.17 -5.29
C PHE A 15 -33.74 16.85 -4.67
N PHE A 16 -34.24 15.92 -5.48
CA PHE A 16 -34.69 14.63 -4.97
C PHE A 16 -33.55 13.76 -4.44
N GLY A 17 -32.36 13.83 -5.02
CA GLY A 17 -31.17 13.09 -4.57
C GLY A 17 -30.68 13.55 -3.19
N CYS A 18 -30.62 14.86 -2.95
CA CYS A 18 -30.13 15.43 -1.69
C CYS A 18 -31.05 15.13 -0.50
N ASP A 19 -32.37 15.15 -0.71
CA ASP A 19 -33.36 14.84 0.34
C ASP A 19 -33.41 13.33 0.65
N ALA A 20 -33.23 12.45 -0.33
CA ALA A 20 -33.14 11.02 -0.13
C ALA A 20 -31.88 10.63 0.69
N MET A 21 -30.74 11.25 0.37
CA MET A 21 -29.50 11.06 1.11
C MET A 21 -29.61 11.49 2.57
N LYS A 22 -30.24 12.65 2.85
CA LYS A 22 -30.49 13.13 4.22
C LYS A 22 -31.44 12.23 5.02
N ARG A 23 -32.36 11.55 4.34
CA ARG A 23 -33.26 10.58 5.00
C ARG A 23 -32.53 9.27 5.33
N THR A 24 -31.65 8.82 4.44
CA THR A 24 -30.88 7.57 4.65
C THR A 24 -29.76 7.78 5.67
N PHE A 25 -29.12 8.96 5.67
CA PHE A 25 -28.01 9.32 6.55
C PHE A 25 -28.34 10.64 7.29
N PRO A 26 -29.21 10.59 8.32
CA PRO A 26 -29.73 11.79 8.96
C PRO A 26 -28.70 12.53 9.83
N GLU A 27 -27.78 11.80 10.42
CA GLU A 27 -26.76 12.35 11.29
C GLU A 27 -25.53 12.85 10.51
N SER A 28 -24.74 13.70 11.14
CA SER A 28 -23.50 14.15 10.53
C SER A 28 -22.43 14.54 11.55
N ILE A 29 -21.19 14.32 11.18
CA ILE A 29 -19.99 14.88 11.82
C ILE A 29 -19.35 15.80 10.79
N ARG A 30 -18.92 16.99 11.23
CA ARG A 30 -18.21 17.96 10.39
C ARG A 30 -16.78 18.07 10.83
N LEU A 31 -15.88 18.20 9.86
CA LEU A 31 -14.47 18.38 10.12
C LEU A 31 -13.84 19.28 9.07
N GLN A 32 -12.71 19.86 9.43
CA GLN A 32 -11.85 20.62 8.56
C GLN A 32 -10.59 19.79 8.28
N VAL A 33 -10.25 19.65 7.00
CA VAL A 33 -9.02 18.99 6.55
C VAL A 33 -8.10 20.07 6.00
N LYS A 34 -7.03 20.36 6.73
CA LYS A 34 -6.06 21.39 6.37
C LYS A 34 -4.82 20.78 5.75
N ASN A 35 -4.47 21.25 4.57
CA ASN A 35 -3.16 21.04 3.96
C ASN A 35 -2.20 22.14 4.44
N PRO A 36 -1.23 21.86 5.32
CA PRO A 36 -0.28 22.89 5.77
C PRO A 36 0.88 23.09 4.79
N ALA A 37 0.98 22.24 3.76
CA ALA A 37 2.03 22.34 2.76
C ALA A 37 1.63 23.28 1.61
N GLY A 38 2.58 24.08 1.12
CA GLY A 38 2.41 24.97 -0.02
C GLY A 38 2.35 24.25 -1.39
N ILE A 39 1.88 23.00 -1.44
CA ILE A 39 1.82 22.13 -2.63
C ILE A 39 0.45 21.48 -2.76
N ASP A 40 0.05 21.20 -4.00
CA ASP A 40 -1.14 20.37 -4.27
C ASP A 40 -0.87 18.92 -3.84
N ARG A 41 -1.85 18.28 -3.19
CA ARG A 41 -1.76 16.87 -2.84
C ARG A 41 -3.11 16.15 -2.94
N GLU A 42 -3.08 14.89 -3.32
CA GLU A 42 -4.15 13.93 -3.12
C GLU A 42 -3.79 13.08 -1.89
N GLU A 43 -4.63 13.10 -0.87
CA GLU A 43 -4.28 12.54 0.44
C GLU A 43 -5.36 11.61 0.96
N ALA A 44 -4.92 10.50 1.55
CA ALA A 44 -5.79 9.61 2.30
C ALA A 44 -5.93 10.08 3.75
N ILE A 45 -7.16 10.32 4.18
CA ILE A 45 -7.50 10.76 5.53
C ILE A 45 -8.02 9.57 6.32
N PHE A 46 -7.31 9.25 7.40
CA PHE A 46 -7.63 8.15 8.30
C PHE A 46 -8.23 8.69 9.59
N LEU A 47 -9.41 8.17 9.95
CA LEU A 47 -10.11 8.56 11.18
C LEU A 47 -10.45 7.31 11.98
N SER A 48 -10.11 7.27 13.26
CA SER A 48 -10.53 6.17 14.11
C SER A 48 -12.02 6.26 14.44
N VAL A 49 -12.71 5.13 14.46
CA VAL A 49 -14.12 5.07 14.88
C VAL A 49 -14.28 5.53 16.33
N ALA A 50 -13.28 5.28 17.18
CA ALA A 50 -13.27 5.74 18.56
C ALA A 50 -13.28 7.28 18.65
N GLU A 51 -12.47 7.96 17.83
CA GLU A 51 -12.43 9.42 17.77
C GLU A 51 -13.75 9.99 17.23
N LEU A 52 -14.29 9.45 16.14
CA LEU A 52 -15.59 9.86 15.60
C LEU A 52 -16.72 9.73 16.63
N ARG A 53 -16.69 8.70 17.46
CA ARG A 53 -17.66 8.51 18.56
C ARG A 53 -17.50 9.47 19.73
N GLN A 54 -16.35 10.13 19.87
CA GLN A 54 -16.20 11.24 20.82
C GLN A 54 -17.00 12.47 20.38
N HIS A 55 -17.14 12.70 19.06
CA HIS A 55 -17.90 13.81 18.47
C HIS A 55 -19.38 13.47 18.28
N ASN A 56 -19.71 12.20 18.01
CA ASN A 56 -21.08 11.69 18.02
C ASN A 56 -21.08 10.22 18.43
N SER A 57 -21.51 9.95 19.67
CA SER A 57 -21.48 8.59 20.26
C SER A 57 -22.26 7.53 19.48
N GLU A 58 -23.19 7.96 18.61
CA GLU A 58 -24.01 7.07 17.78
C GLU A 58 -23.39 6.80 16.41
N PHE A 59 -22.14 7.26 16.15
CA PHE A 59 -21.49 7.00 14.86
C PHE A 59 -21.38 5.51 14.55
N ASN A 60 -21.94 5.15 13.39
CA ASN A 60 -21.99 3.77 12.90
C ASN A 60 -21.12 3.63 11.63
N PRO A 61 -19.95 2.98 11.71
CA PRO A 61 -19.05 2.80 10.59
C PRO A 61 -19.59 1.84 9.50
N ASN A 62 -20.70 1.13 9.75
CA ASN A 62 -21.35 0.28 8.77
C ASN A 62 -22.39 1.02 7.90
N ALA A 63 -22.70 2.28 8.20
CA ALA A 63 -23.71 3.06 7.48
C ALA A 63 -23.32 4.53 7.42
N PHE A 64 -22.32 4.87 6.64
CA PHE A 64 -21.82 6.24 6.47
C PHE A 64 -21.49 6.56 5.00
N ILE A 65 -21.37 7.84 4.71
CA ILE A 65 -20.87 8.42 3.45
C ILE A 65 -20.09 9.69 3.76
N VAL A 66 -19.14 10.03 2.89
CA VAL A 66 -18.27 11.21 3.04
C VAL A 66 -18.53 12.19 1.90
N PHE A 67 -18.63 13.48 2.23
CA PHE A 67 -18.81 14.56 1.27
C PHE A 67 -17.66 15.55 1.31
N ASP A 68 -17.16 15.88 0.12
CA ASP A 68 -16.33 17.04 -0.17
C ASP A 68 -17.26 18.09 -0.81
N GLY A 69 -17.62 19.11 -0.06
CA GLY A 69 -18.67 20.06 -0.47
C GLY A 69 -20.03 19.40 -0.69
N SER A 70 -20.48 19.36 -1.94
CA SER A 70 -21.72 18.67 -2.34
C SER A 70 -21.50 17.31 -2.98
N GLN A 71 -20.26 16.92 -3.21
CA GLN A 71 -19.89 15.67 -3.89
C GLN A 71 -19.64 14.56 -2.87
N GLU A 72 -20.31 13.42 -3.04
CA GLU A 72 -19.95 12.19 -2.35
C GLU A 72 -18.61 11.68 -2.89
N ILE A 73 -17.66 11.39 -1.98
CA ILE A 73 -16.33 10.88 -2.33
C ILE A 73 -16.15 9.45 -1.86
N SER A 74 -15.23 8.73 -2.53
CA SER A 74 -14.92 7.34 -2.20
C SER A 74 -14.39 7.21 -0.79
N SER A 75 -14.98 6.31 -0.03
CA SER A 75 -14.62 6.03 1.35
C SER A 75 -14.83 4.56 1.69
N GLN A 76 -14.17 4.09 2.74
CA GLN A 76 -14.33 2.73 3.25
C GLN A 76 -14.16 2.67 4.76
N ALA A 77 -14.73 1.63 5.37
CA ALA A 77 -14.48 1.26 6.74
C ALA A 77 -13.57 0.03 6.79
N ASN A 78 -12.58 0.06 7.66
CA ASN A 78 -11.61 -1.00 7.86
C ASN A 78 -11.72 -1.58 9.26
N ASP A 79 -11.57 -2.89 9.37
CA ASP A 79 -11.38 -3.64 10.59
C ASP A 79 -9.88 -4.00 10.70
N ILE A 80 -9.09 -3.04 11.21
CA ILE A 80 -7.62 -3.19 11.32
C ILE A 80 -7.26 -4.14 12.46
N SER A 81 -8.07 -4.15 13.52
CA SER A 81 -7.87 -5.05 14.68
C SER A 81 -8.26 -6.50 14.40
N ARG A 82 -9.03 -6.75 13.31
CA ARG A 82 -9.54 -8.07 12.91
C ARG A 82 -10.48 -8.71 13.94
N ASP A 83 -11.21 -7.89 14.69
CA ASP A 83 -12.21 -8.36 15.67
C ASP A 83 -13.64 -8.51 15.09
N GLY A 84 -13.82 -8.20 13.80
CA GLY A 84 -15.09 -8.26 13.07
C GLY A 84 -15.87 -6.94 13.09
N ASN A 85 -15.32 -5.89 13.71
CA ASN A 85 -15.94 -4.57 13.77
C ASN A 85 -15.01 -3.52 13.14
N PRO A 86 -15.50 -2.65 12.25
CA PRO A 86 -14.68 -1.58 11.74
C PRO A 86 -14.21 -0.64 12.86
N ASP A 87 -12.92 -0.37 12.91
CA ASP A 87 -12.27 0.51 13.87
C ASP A 87 -11.68 1.78 13.23
N GLN A 88 -11.67 1.85 11.90
CA GLN A 88 -11.17 2.96 11.13
C GLN A 88 -12.07 3.24 9.93
N ILE A 89 -12.21 4.51 9.55
CA ILE A 89 -12.69 4.90 8.22
C ILE A 89 -11.57 5.62 7.48
N VAL A 90 -11.58 5.50 6.16
CA VAL A 90 -10.63 6.18 5.27
C VAL A 90 -11.34 6.73 4.04
N PHE A 91 -10.94 7.90 3.61
CA PHE A 91 -11.34 8.52 2.35
C PHE A 91 -10.18 9.28 1.73
N VAL A 92 -10.25 9.55 0.43
CA VAL A 92 -9.22 10.28 -0.31
C VAL A 92 -9.81 11.59 -0.81
N THR A 93 -9.08 12.69 -0.61
CA THR A 93 -9.45 14.02 -1.09
C THR A 93 -8.24 14.76 -1.67
N ARG A 94 -8.50 15.65 -2.63
CA ARG A 94 -7.49 16.57 -3.18
C ARG A 94 -7.51 17.86 -2.40
N LEU A 95 -6.33 18.37 -2.09
CA LEU A 95 -6.12 19.60 -1.32
C LEU A 95 -5.18 20.51 -2.09
N ALA A 96 -5.63 21.73 -2.34
CA ALA A 96 -4.77 22.79 -2.87
C ALA A 96 -3.74 23.24 -1.83
N PRO A 97 -2.69 23.98 -2.24
CA PRO A 97 -1.74 24.59 -1.30
C PRO A 97 -2.46 25.39 -0.21
N ASP A 98 -2.08 25.16 1.05
CA ASP A 98 -2.61 25.85 2.24
C ASP A 98 -4.15 25.77 2.41
N GLU A 99 -4.83 24.90 1.67
CA GLU A 99 -6.28 24.76 1.73
C GLU A 99 -6.73 24.24 3.09
N ASN A 100 -7.84 24.82 3.60
CA ASN A 100 -8.61 24.31 4.70
C ASN A 100 -9.99 23.91 4.18
N LYS A 101 -10.19 22.62 3.98
CA LYS A 101 -11.34 22.04 3.27
C LYS A 101 -12.38 21.48 4.24
N PRO A 102 -13.65 21.92 4.19
CA PRO A 102 -14.70 21.33 4.98
C PRO A 102 -15.12 19.96 4.41
N ILE A 103 -15.14 18.95 5.26
CA ILE A 103 -15.62 17.60 4.97
C ILE A 103 -16.80 17.27 5.87
N ILE A 104 -17.79 16.58 5.33
CA ILE A 104 -18.98 16.16 6.06
C ILE A 104 -19.09 14.63 5.98
N ILE A 105 -19.06 13.97 7.13
CA ILE A 105 -19.40 12.55 7.25
C ILE A 105 -20.85 12.46 7.66
N ARG A 106 -21.69 11.85 6.80
CA ARG A 106 -23.09 11.55 7.13
C ARG A 106 -23.24 10.09 7.45
N PHE A 107 -24.13 9.77 8.39
CA PHE A 107 -24.32 8.38 8.80
C PHE A 107 -25.75 8.11 9.31
N ALA A 108 -26.12 6.83 9.31
CA ALA A 108 -27.29 6.31 10.01
C ALA A 108 -26.83 5.64 11.32
N LYS A 109 -27.57 5.84 12.41
CA LYS A 109 -27.22 5.29 13.74
C LYS A 109 -27.21 3.76 13.75
N GLU A 110 -28.09 3.17 12.96
CA GLU A 110 -28.32 1.72 12.93
C GLU A 110 -28.30 1.20 11.49
N GLY A 111 -28.18 -0.12 11.37
CA GLY A 111 -28.22 -0.82 10.10
C GLY A 111 -26.89 -0.85 9.39
N LYS A 112 -26.93 -1.37 8.17
CA LYS A 112 -25.76 -1.47 7.29
C LYS A 112 -26.14 -0.93 5.90
N VAL A 113 -25.37 0.02 5.41
CA VAL A 113 -25.52 0.58 4.07
C VAL A 113 -24.19 0.42 3.34
N ILE A 114 -24.17 -0.46 2.35
CA ILE A 114 -22.98 -0.70 1.54
C ILE A 114 -22.98 0.29 0.39
N ARG A 115 -21.93 1.10 0.29
CA ARG A 115 -21.67 1.94 -0.87
C ARG A 115 -20.64 1.24 -1.75
N SER A 116 -20.81 1.37 -3.06
CA SER A 116 -19.87 0.85 -4.04
C SER A 116 -19.22 2.01 -4.76
N TYR A 117 -17.91 2.05 -4.73
CA TYR A 117 -17.09 3.03 -5.44
C TYR A 117 -16.15 2.32 -6.41
N PRO A 118 -15.72 2.95 -7.50
CA PRO A 118 -14.66 2.43 -8.34
C PRO A 118 -13.41 2.11 -7.51
N LYS A 119 -12.87 0.93 -7.68
CA LYS A 119 -11.64 0.55 -7.01
C LYS A 119 -10.46 1.31 -7.59
N ARG A 120 -9.66 1.91 -6.72
CA ARG A 120 -8.37 2.52 -7.02
C ARG A 120 -7.24 1.86 -6.22
N THR A 121 -7.56 0.85 -5.41
CA THR A 121 -6.60 -0.05 -4.77
C THR A 121 -7.12 -1.48 -4.78
N GLN A 122 -6.22 -2.43 -4.70
CA GLN A 122 -6.52 -3.86 -4.58
C GLN A 122 -5.44 -4.57 -3.78
N ALA A 123 -5.83 -5.60 -3.03
CA ALA A 123 -4.93 -6.60 -2.47
C ALA A 123 -5.46 -8.00 -2.75
N GLU A 124 -4.59 -8.92 -3.12
CA GLU A 124 -4.93 -10.30 -3.42
C GLU A 124 -3.96 -11.29 -2.80
N LEU A 125 -4.52 -12.39 -2.32
CA LEU A 125 -3.80 -13.58 -1.91
C LEU A 125 -4.52 -14.78 -2.49
N SER A 126 -3.81 -15.63 -3.24
CA SER A 126 -4.42 -16.74 -3.96
C SER A 126 -3.51 -17.96 -3.94
N HIS A 127 -4.08 -19.14 -3.70
CA HIS A 127 -3.35 -20.39 -3.78
C HIS A 127 -4.14 -21.44 -4.55
N LYS A 128 -3.45 -22.47 -5.04
CA LYS A 128 -4.10 -23.58 -5.73
C LYS A 128 -4.84 -24.49 -4.76
N VAL A 129 -6.02 -24.95 -5.20
CA VAL A 129 -6.87 -25.91 -4.50
C VAL A 129 -7.21 -27.05 -5.45
N GLY A 130 -7.25 -28.29 -4.94
CA GLY A 130 -7.61 -29.49 -5.71
C GLY A 130 -6.41 -30.18 -6.39
N GLY A 131 -5.20 -29.80 -6.02
CA GLY A 131 -3.96 -30.50 -6.40
C GLY A 131 -3.22 -31.06 -5.18
N GLN A 132 -1.94 -31.33 -5.33
CA GLN A 132 -1.08 -31.81 -4.25
C GLN A 132 0.38 -31.42 -4.48
N PHE A 133 1.16 -31.35 -3.41
CA PHE A 133 2.62 -31.25 -3.52
C PHE A 133 3.22 -32.59 -3.98
N VAL A 134 4.03 -32.52 -5.03
CA VAL A 134 4.92 -33.60 -5.47
C VAL A 134 6.33 -33.05 -5.29
N GLU A 135 7.02 -33.54 -4.27
CA GLU A 135 8.26 -32.94 -3.76
C GLU A 135 8.03 -31.48 -3.37
N ARG A 136 8.54 -30.52 -4.15
CA ARG A 136 8.44 -29.07 -3.90
C ARG A 136 7.52 -28.33 -4.87
N ILE A 137 6.92 -29.04 -5.83
CA ILE A 137 6.04 -28.47 -6.85
C ILE A 137 4.60 -28.85 -6.54
N TYR A 138 3.69 -27.90 -6.60
CA TYR A 138 2.26 -28.16 -6.47
C TYR A 138 1.66 -28.45 -7.84
N GLU A 139 1.30 -29.71 -8.06
CA GLU A 139 0.73 -30.21 -9.30
C GLU A 139 -0.80 -30.18 -9.28
N GLY A 140 -1.40 -29.77 -10.38
CA GLY A 140 -2.86 -29.69 -10.56
C GLY A 140 -3.49 -28.55 -9.80
N GLY A 141 -4.81 -28.61 -9.67
CA GLY A 141 -5.62 -27.59 -8.99
C GLY A 141 -5.82 -26.30 -9.78
N THR A 142 -6.55 -25.38 -9.19
CA THR A 142 -6.84 -24.03 -9.72
C THR A 142 -6.65 -23.00 -8.63
N PHE A 143 -6.22 -21.78 -9.00
CA PHE A 143 -6.07 -20.69 -8.06
C PHE A 143 -7.42 -20.21 -7.51
N GLN A 144 -7.47 -20.04 -6.20
CA GLN A 144 -8.60 -19.47 -5.48
C GLN A 144 -8.12 -18.36 -4.55
N ASN A 145 -8.79 -17.20 -4.62
CA ASN A 145 -8.52 -16.09 -3.72
C ASN A 145 -8.98 -16.42 -2.30
N VAL A 146 -8.14 -16.11 -1.33
CA VAL A 146 -8.41 -16.30 0.10
C VAL A 146 -8.17 -15.00 0.87
N GLN A 147 -8.79 -14.88 2.04
CA GLN A 147 -8.56 -13.74 2.92
C GLN A 147 -7.35 -13.95 3.84
N ALA A 148 -6.97 -15.19 4.07
CA ALA A 148 -5.83 -15.53 4.91
C ALA A 148 -5.27 -16.90 4.53
N LEU A 149 -3.98 -17.10 4.82
CA LEU A 149 -3.26 -18.33 4.51
C LEU A 149 -2.18 -18.58 5.56
N HIS A 150 -2.18 -19.78 6.13
CA HIS A 150 -0.98 -20.35 6.74
C HIS A 150 -0.12 -20.92 5.61
N VAL A 151 1.09 -20.38 5.44
CA VAL A 151 1.99 -20.81 4.38
C VAL A 151 2.49 -22.23 4.69
N PRO A 152 2.25 -23.21 3.81
CA PRO A 152 2.71 -24.56 4.06
C PRO A 152 4.25 -24.63 3.96
N PRO A 153 4.91 -25.49 4.73
CA PRO A 153 6.36 -25.60 4.74
C PRO A 153 6.97 -26.08 3.41
N GLU A 154 6.15 -26.68 2.55
CA GLU A 154 6.56 -27.09 1.20
C GLU A 154 6.64 -25.92 0.21
N HIS A 155 6.03 -24.76 0.56
CA HIS A 155 6.07 -23.59 -0.32
C HIS A 155 7.49 -23.03 -0.41
N THR A 156 7.93 -22.84 -1.64
CA THR A 156 9.24 -22.28 -1.96
C THR A 156 9.19 -21.64 -3.33
N ASP A 157 10.30 -21.05 -3.74
CA ASP A 157 10.53 -20.52 -5.09
C ASP A 157 10.08 -21.55 -6.14
N HIS A 158 9.25 -21.12 -7.10
CA HIS A 158 8.68 -21.93 -8.18
C HIS A 158 7.87 -23.15 -7.73
N SER A 159 7.32 -23.14 -6.50
CA SER A 159 6.44 -24.22 -6.05
C SER A 159 5.08 -24.24 -6.74
N PHE A 160 4.68 -23.16 -7.41
CA PHE A 160 3.38 -22.96 -8.07
C PHE A 160 2.16 -23.12 -7.17
N TYR A 161 2.34 -23.13 -5.87
CA TYR A 161 1.24 -23.22 -4.91
C TYR A 161 0.53 -21.90 -4.69
N ILE A 162 1.28 -20.82 -4.36
CA ILE A 162 0.75 -19.49 -4.21
C ILE A 162 0.92 -18.74 -5.55
N ARG A 163 -0.12 -18.07 -6.00
CA ARG A 163 -0.10 -17.28 -7.24
C ARG A 163 0.95 -16.18 -7.11
N TYR A 164 1.78 -16.01 -8.11
CA TYR A 164 2.95 -15.14 -8.11
C TYR A 164 3.75 -15.14 -6.80
N GLU A 165 3.72 -16.30 -6.10
CA GLU A 165 4.57 -16.66 -4.95
C GLU A 165 4.28 -15.91 -3.66
N GLY A 166 3.20 -15.14 -3.60
CA GLY A 166 2.79 -14.42 -2.39
C GLY A 166 1.57 -13.53 -2.59
N PRO A 167 1.30 -12.61 -1.67
CA PRO A 167 0.28 -11.61 -1.86
C PRO A 167 0.75 -10.53 -2.85
N GLY A 168 -0.21 -9.94 -3.55
CA GLY A 168 0.00 -8.73 -4.33
C GLY A 168 -0.88 -7.60 -3.83
N TRP A 169 -0.43 -6.36 -4.00
CA TRP A 169 -1.22 -5.16 -3.77
C TRP A 169 -0.89 -4.11 -4.80
N GLU A 170 -1.88 -3.28 -5.13
CA GLU A 170 -1.74 -2.26 -6.14
C GLU A 170 -2.57 -1.02 -5.83
N SER A 171 -2.16 0.09 -6.41
CA SER A 171 -2.99 1.26 -6.62
C SER A 171 -3.27 1.47 -8.11
N ASP A 172 -3.96 2.54 -8.45
CA ASP A 172 -4.12 3.01 -9.83
C ASP A 172 -2.81 3.53 -10.47
N LYS A 173 -1.65 3.42 -9.78
CA LYS A 173 -0.34 3.84 -10.27
C LYS A 173 0.62 2.67 -10.47
N VAL A 174 0.73 1.77 -9.51
CA VAL A 174 1.76 0.72 -9.44
C VAL A 174 1.21 -0.52 -8.75
N GLY A 175 1.75 -1.68 -9.07
CA GLY A 175 1.52 -2.91 -8.33
C GLY A 175 2.81 -3.43 -7.68
N TYR A 176 2.63 -4.20 -6.64
CA TYR A 176 3.71 -4.90 -5.94
C TYR A 176 3.30 -6.32 -5.65
N ARG A 177 4.28 -7.20 -5.46
CA ARG A 177 4.12 -8.51 -4.86
C ARG A 177 5.19 -8.72 -3.80
N PHE A 178 4.97 -9.68 -2.96
CA PHE A 178 5.86 -10.04 -1.89
C PHE A 178 6.02 -11.57 -1.85
N TYR A 179 7.26 -12.06 -1.85
CA TYR A 179 7.52 -13.50 -1.81
C TYR A 179 7.31 -14.06 -0.39
N LEU A 180 6.40 -15.01 -0.24
CA LEU A 180 6.17 -15.75 1.02
C LEU A 180 7.05 -16.99 1.14
N ASP A 181 8.21 -16.98 0.51
CA ASP A 181 9.23 -18.02 0.59
C ASP A 181 10.54 -17.44 1.18
N TRP A 182 11.61 -18.21 1.14
CA TRP A 182 12.92 -17.86 1.68
C TRP A 182 13.51 -16.55 1.14
N ARG A 183 13.07 -16.09 -0.03
CA ARG A 183 13.50 -14.81 -0.59
C ARG A 183 12.99 -13.63 0.23
N ASN A 184 11.76 -13.71 0.73
CA ASN A 184 11.09 -12.71 1.54
C ASN A 184 11.33 -11.28 1.04
N ALA A 185 11.13 -11.06 -0.24
CA ALA A 185 11.47 -9.83 -0.91
C ALA A 185 10.28 -9.26 -1.69
N ILE A 186 10.25 -7.94 -1.83
CA ILE A 186 9.20 -7.20 -2.53
C ILE A 186 9.64 -6.92 -3.97
N ASP A 187 8.71 -7.14 -4.88
CA ASP A 187 8.86 -7.01 -6.33
C ASP A 187 7.84 -6.04 -6.90
N ILE A 188 8.02 -5.59 -8.15
CA ILE A 188 7.25 -4.51 -8.75
C ILE A 188 6.53 -4.96 -10.01
N TYR A 189 5.24 -4.72 -10.06
CA TYR A 189 4.44 -4.75 -11.28
C TYR A 189 4.29 -3.33 -11.84
N GLY A 190 4.94 -3.06 -12.97
CA GLY A 190 4.77 -1.82 -13.73
C GLY A 190 3.44 -1.86 -14.48
N LYS A 191 2.60 -0.84 -14.28
CA LYS A 191 1.27 -0.76 -14.89
C LYS A 191 1.26 0.30 -15.99
N LYS A 192 0.66 -0.04 -17.14
CA LYS A 192 0.42 0.87 -18.27
C LYS A 192 -1.01 1.44 -18.27
N ILE A 193 -1.85 0.95 -17.36
CA ILE A 193 -3.25 1.35 -17.21
C ILE A 193 -3.57 1.59 -15.73
N PRO A 194 -4.52 2.49 -15.40
CA PRO A 194 -4.89 2.76 -14.02
C PRO A 194 -5.80 1.69 -13.41
N ASP A 195 -6.35 0.77 -14.21
CA ASP A 195 -7.26 -0.27 -13.75
C ASP A 195 -6.56 -1.27 -12.82
N MET A 196 -7.33 -1.92 -11.96
CA MET A 196 -6.83 -3.02 -11.14
C MET A 196 -6.56 -4.24 -12.02
N VAL A 197 -5.37 -4.84 -11.88
CA VAL A 197 -4.90 -5.90 -12.79
C VAL A 197 -4.56 -7.21 -12.08
N LEU A 198 -4.28 -7.17 -10.80
CA LEU A 198 -3.76 -8.33 -10.06
C LEU A 198 -4.66 -9.56 -10.14
N GLN A 199 -5.99 -9.40 -10.29
CA GLN A 199 -6.93 -10.52 -10.41
C GLN A 199 -6.64 -11.40 -11.64
N ASP A 200 -6.03 -10.84 -12.67
CA ASP A 200 -5.75 -11.51 -13.94
C ASP A 200 -4.28 -11.94 -14.08
N VAL A 201 -3.37 -11.37 -13.25
CA VAL A 201 -1.93 -11.66 -13.29
C VAL A 201 -1.63 -13.04 -12.72
N GLY A 202 -0.82 -13.83 -13.41
CA GLY A 202 -0.29 -15.11 -12.95
C GLY A 202 -1.31 -16.25 -12.86
N GLN A 203 -2.45 -16.16 -13.53
CA GLN A 203 -3.46 -17.23 -13.58
C GLN A 203 -2.98 -18.45 -14.36
N ASP A 204 -2.12 -18.26 -15.31
CA ASP A 204 -1.52 -19.27 -16.19
C ASP A 204 -0.12 -19.74 -15.74
N GLY A 205 0.35 -19.26 -14.61
CA GLY A 205 1.67 -19.51 -14.07
C GLY A 205 2.48 -18.22 -13.90
N PHE A 206 3.81 -18.30 -13.98
CA PHE A 206 4.68 -17.15 -13.73
C PHE A 206 5.37 -16.61 -14.99
N GLU A 207 5.29 -17.28 -16.13
CA GLU A 207 6.00 -16.84 -17.34
C GLU A 207 5.35 -15.63 -17.99
N SER A 208 4.02 -15.61 -18.09
CA SER A 208 3.29 -14.59 -18.86
C SER A 208 3.43 -13.18 -18.33
N TYR A 209 3.53 -12.99 -17.02
CA TYR A 209 3.66 -11.64 -16.45
C TYR A 209 5.10 -11.08 -16.52
N HIS A 210 6.08 -11.86 -16.91
CA HIS A 210 7.42 -11.38 -17.23
C HIS A 210 7.53 -10.85 -18.67
N GLU A 211 6.49 -11.01 -19.47
CA GLU A 211 6.40 -10.45 -20.83
C GLU A 211 5.51 -9.20 -20.83
N MET A 212 5.86 -8.25 -21.73
CA MET A 212 5.11 -7.00 -21.85
C MET A 212 3.69 -7.26 -22.36
N ALA A 213 2.69 -6.99 -21.53
CA ALA A 213 1.27 -7.07 -21.85
C ALA A 213 0.63 -5.66 -21.98
N ASP A 214 -0.66 -5.62 -22.30
CA ASP A 214 -1.40 -4.35 -22.37
C ASP A 214 -1.53 -3.66 -21.02
N TRP A 215 -1.60 -4.41 -19.93
CA TRP A 215 -1.67 -3.89 -18.57
C TRP A 215 -0.30 -3.43 -18.03
N GLY A 216 0.80 -4.01 -18.48
CA GLY A 216 2.16 -3.84 -17.97
C GLY A 216 2.91 -5.17 -17.87
N MET A 217 3.80 -5.30 -16.91
CA MET A 217 4.56 -6.52 -16.63
C MET A 217 5.24 -6.46 -15.26
N ASP A 218 5.80 -7.58 -14.81
CA ASP A 218 6.83 -7.63 -13.78
C ASP A 218 8.09 -6.90 -14.27
N ILE A 219 8.51 -5.88 -13.55
CA ILE A 219 9.57 -4.98 -14.02
C ILE A 219 10.85 -5.03 -13.18
N LEU A 220 10.91 -5.84 -12.12
CA LEU A 220 12.07 -5.91 -11.27
C LEU A 220 12.64 -7.32 -11.19
N LYS A 221 13.97 -7.44 -11.25
CA LYS A 221 14.68 -8.67 -10.96
C LYS A 221 15.21 -8.62 -9.53
N VAL A 222 14.52 -9.28 -8.63
CA VAL A 222 14.84 -9.28 -7.20
C VAL A 222 16.05 -10.17 -6.85
N GLY A 223 16.07 -11.42 -7.32
CA GLY A 223 17.15 -12.38 -7.01
C GLY A 223 17.30 -12.63 -5.51
N GLU A 224 18.54 -12.52 -5.01
CA GLU A 224 18.88 -12.68 -3.59
C GLU A 224 18.88 -11.35 -2.80
N SER A 225 18.41 -10.27 -3.39
CA SER A 225 18.39 -8.92 -2.80
C SER A 225 17.18 -8.69 -1.89
N LEU A 226 17.13 -7.49 -1.30
CA LEU A 226 15.95 -6.95 -0.63
C LEU A 226 14.84 -6.46 -1.58
N GLY A 227 15.02 -6.60 -2.92
CA GLY A 227 14.06 -6.08 -3.89
C GLY A 227 13.85 -4.58 -3.70
N ILE A 228 12.67 -4.18 -3.25
CA ILE A 228 12.39 -2.80 -2.85
C ILE A 228 11.65 -2.78 -1.51
N GLY A 229 12.26 -2.23 -0.46
CA GLY A 229 11.57 -2.04 0.83
C GLY A 229 11.31 -3.30 1.65
N SER A 230 11.98 -4.42 1.37
CA SER A 230 11.85 -5.65 2.16
C SER A 230 12.54 -5.53 3.52
N ILE A 231 12.19 -6.44 4.43
CA ILE A 231 12.70 -6.43 5.80
C ILE A 231 13.95 -7.30 5.90
N GLY A 232 14.93 -6.80 6.64
CA GLY A 232 16.09 -7.56 7.08
C GLY A 232 16.60 -7.07 8.43
N GLN A 233 17.61 -7.76 8.94
CA GLN A 233 18.46 -7.28 10.03
C GLN A 233 19.90 -7.20 9.52
N TRP A 234 20.56 -6.05 9.74
CA TRP A 234 21.95 -5.87 9.37
C TRP A 234 22.88 -6.55 10.37
N THR A 235 23.73 -7.43 9.89
CA THR A 235 24.68 -8.22 10.73
C THR A 235 26.11 -7.69 10.68
N GLY A 236 26.34 -6.58 9.96
CA GLY A 236 27.64 -5.94 9.80
C GLY A 236 28.29 -6.20 8.44
N ASP A 237 27.87 -7.24 7.74
CA ASP A 237 28.37 -7.64 6.41
C ASP A 237 27.27 -7.96 5.40
N ARG A 238 26.05 -8.24 5.88
CA ARG A 238 24.88 -8.51 5.00
C ARG A 238 23.55 -8.21 5.69
N ALA A 239 22.53 -8.03 4.88
CA ALA A 239 21.14 -7.97 5.30
C ALA A 239 20.58 -9.40 5.42
N GLU A 240 20.39 -9.87 6.65
CA GLU A 240 19.69 -11.13 6.92
C GLU A 240 18.19 -10.93 6.73
N ARG A 241 17.65 -11.49 5.65
CA ARG A 241 16.22 -11.42 5.32
C ARG A 241 15.39 -12.30 6.26
N VAL A 242 14.06 -12.19 6.18
CA VAL A 242 13.15 -13.05 6.96
C VAL A 242 13.01 -14.42 6.25
N ASP A 243 14.09 -15.15 6.12
CA ASP A 243 14.20 -16.40 5.36
C ASP A 243 13.99 -17.65 6.21
N LEU A 244 14.41 -17.62 7.47
CA LEU A 244 14.34 -18.74 8.37
C LEU A 244 13.35 -18.48 9.50
N THR A 245 12.14 -19.03 9.37
CA THR A 245 11.03 -18.89 10.33
C THR A 245 10.47 -20.25 10.72
N ASP A 246 9.77 -20.31 11.86
CA ASP A 246 9.06 -21.51 12.28
C ASP A 246 7.71 -21.65 11.54
N SER A 247 7.02 -20.53 11.26
CA SER A 247 5.80 -20.48 10.45
C SER A 247 5.49 -19.06 9.99
N ILE A 248 4.67 -18.97 8.93
CA ILE A 248 4.20 -17.71 8.32
C ILE A 248 2.68 -17.75 8.20
N PHE A 249 2.03 -16.68 8.64
CA PHE A 249 0.61 -16.44 8.43
C PHE A 249 0.41 -15.10 7.72
N CYS A 250 -0.25 -15.11 6.58
CA CYS A 250 -0.53 -13.90 5.78
C CYS A 250 -2.03 -13.69 5.65
N GLU A 251 -2.49 -12.44 5.79
CA GLU A 251 -3.90 -12.08 5.64
C GLU A 251 -4.10 -10.74 4.91
N ILE A 252 -5.23 -10.64 4.21
CA ILE A 252 -5.72 -9.37 3.65
C ILE A 252 -6.52 -8.66 4.76
N VAL A 253 -5.97 -7.58 5.29
CA VAL A 253 -6.64 -6.76 6.32
C VAL A 253 -7.69 -5.85 5.68
N SER A 254 -7.34 -5.23 4.56
CA SER A 254 -8.22 -4.34 3.81
C SER A 254 -8.05 -4.55 2.31
N ASN A 255 -9.15 -4.52 1.56
CA ASN A 255 -9.17 -4.60 0.09
C ASN A 255 -10.32 -3.74 -0.44
N GLY A 256 -10.17 -2.43 -0.35
CA GLY A 256 -11.23 -1.46 -0.62
C GLY A 256 -10.91 -0.51 -1.79
N PRO A 257 -11.84 0.42 -2.06
CA PRO A 257 -11.68 1.36 -3.18
C PRO A 257 -10.61 2.42 -2.96
N VAL A 258 -10.21 2.70 -1.71
CA VAL A 258 -9.27 3.79 -1.37
C VAL A 258 -8.04 3.35 -0.59
N GLN A 259 -8.09 2.16 0.03
CA GLN A 259 -6.93 1.56 0.72
C GLN A 259 -6.96 0.04 0.59
N SER A 260 -5.79 -0.55 0.43
CA SER A 260 -5.55 -1.98 0.58
C SER A 260 -4.39 -2.22 1.52
N GLN A 261 -4.50 -3.27 2.36
CA GLN A 261 -3.52 -3.61 3.38
C GLN A 261 -3.38 -5.12 3.51
N ILE A 262 -2.14 -5.57 3.59
CA ILE A 262 -1.74 -6.95 3.82
C ILE A 262 -0.98 -7.00 5.15
N ARG A 263 -1.28 -8.00 5.97
CA ARG A 263 -0.55 -8.30 7.20
C ARG A 263 0.11 -9.67 7.10
N THR A 264 1.38 -9.74 7.45
CA THR A 264 2.10 -11.00 7.54
C THR A 264 2.70 -11.15 8.93
N HIS A 265 2.43 -12.28 9.56
CA HIS A 265 3.03 -12.68 10.83
C HIS A 265 4.08 -13.75 10.57
N TYR A 266 5.28 -13.49 11.04
CA TYR A 266 6.39 -14.44 11.04
C TYR A 266 6.66 -14.88 12.46
N TYR A 267 6.59 -16.14 12.68
CA TYR A 267 6.86 -16.74 13.98
C TYR A 267 8.26 -17.37 13.96
N GLY A 268 9.05 -17.03 14.96
CA GLY A 268 10.36 -17.64 15.13
C GLY A 268 11.38 -17.25 14.05
N TRP A 269 11.39 -16.00 13.56
CA TRP A 269 12.45 -15.53 12.65
C TRP A 269 13.81 -15.56 13.33
N LYS A 270 14.77 -16.27 12.73
CA LYS A 270 16.09 -16.54 13.29
C LYS A 270 17.15 -15.67 12.63
N VAL A 271 17.86 -14.88 13.42
CA VAL A 271 19.00 -14.09 12.98
C VAL A 271 20.16 -14.34 13.94
N GLY A 272 21.20 -15.05 13.49
CA GLY A 272 22.29 -15.51 14.36
C GLY A 272 21.78 -16.35 15.51
N PHE A 273 21.95 -15.88 16.74
CA PHE A 273 21.44 -16.54 17.96
C PHE A 273 20.11 -15.97 18.47
N ALA A 274 19.61 -14.93 17.84
CA ALA A 274 18.34 -14.31 18.21
C ALA A 274 17.17 -14.95 17.48
N THR A 275 15.99 -14.89 18.12
CA THR A 275 14.72 -15.34 17.54
C THR A 275 13.66 -14.28 17.82
N TYR A 276 12.92 -13.88 16.80
CA TYR A 276 11.91 -12.83 16.87
C TYR A 276 10.56 -13.34 16.34
N ASN A 277 9.48 -12.79 16.86
CA ASN A 277 8.22 -12.78 16.14
C ASN A 277 8.05 -11.39 15.51
N LEU A 278 7.68 -11.37 14.25
CA LEU A 278 7.59 -10.17 13.46
C LEU A 278 6.18 -10.05 12.87
N THR A 279 5.62 -8.85 12.91
CA THR A 279 4.42 -8.48 12.16
C THR A 279 4.80 -7.41 11.15
N SER A 280 4.42 -7.62 9.90
CA SER A 280 4.61 -6.73 8.76
C SER A 280 3.26 -6.31 8.22
N ASP A 281 2.97 -5.01 8.25
CA ASP A 281 1.77 -4.39 7.65
C ASP A 281 2.18 -3.55 6.45
N LEU A 282 1.79 -3.99 5.25
CA LEU A 282 2.00 -3.28 3.98
C LEU A 282 0.68 -2.65 3.55
N SER A 283 0.65 -1.33 3.36
CA SER A 283 -0.56 -0.63 2.95
C SER A 283 -0.31 0.38 1.83
N ILE A 284 -1.25 0.45 0.88
CA ILE A 284 -1.25 1.40 -0.23
C ILE A 284 -2.60 2.12 -0.31
N THR A 285 -2.57 3.38 -0.74
CA THR A 285 -3.78 4.21 -0.91
C THR A 285 -3.99 4.61 -2.36
N ALA A 286 -5.22 4.95 -2.68
CA ALA A 286 -5.61 5.41 -4.00
C ALA A 286 -4.81 6.66 -4.43
N GLY A 287 -4.37 6.69 -5.68
CA GLY A 287 -3.58 7.78 -6.25
C GLY A 287 -2.10 7.76 -5.91
N SER A 288 -1.66 6.86 -5.03
CA SER A 288 -0.29 6.82 -4.51
C SER A 288 0.54 5.70 -5.15
N ARG A 289 1.84 5.96 -5.34
CA ARG A 289 2.86 4.93 -5.58
C ARG A 289 3.44 4.40 -4.26
N LEU A 290 3.21 5.14 -3.18
CA LEU A 290 3.83 4.93 -1.89
C LEU A 290 3.18 3.77 -1.17
N THR A 291 3.96 2.78 -0.80
CA THR A 291 3.57 1.76 0.18
C THR A 291 4.13 2.13 1.54
N ARG A 292 3.28 2.20 2.54
CA ARG A 292 3.65 2.32 3.94
C ARG A 292 3.93 0.91 4.49
N HIS A 293 5.05 0.75 5.16
CA HIS A 293 5.44 -0.48 5.83
C HIS A 293 5.57 -0.24 7.33
N ASP A 294 4.62 -0.77 8.08
CA ASP A 294 4.67 -0.80 9.55
C ASP A 294 5.22 -2.15 9.98
N VAL A 295 6.33 -2.14 10.70
CA VAL A 295 7.00 -3.36 11.16
C VAL A 295 7.06 -3.37 12.68
N GLN A 296 6.65 -4.49 13.27
CA GLN A 296 6.72 -4.69 14.70
C GLN A 296 7.36 -6.04 15.04
N LEU A 297 8.40 -6.01 15.89
CA LEU A 297 9.05 -7.21 16.42
C LEU A 297 8.83 -7.35 17.91
N THR A 298 8.79 -8.60 18.37
CA THR A 298 8.94 -8.89 19.80
C THR A 298 10.43 -8.90 20.16
N GLY A 299 10.75 -8.32 21.30
CA GLY A 299 12.15 -8.13 21.74
C GLY A 299 12.71 -6.79 21.26
N ASN A 300 14.00 -6.59 21.51
CA ASN A 300 14.70 -5.38 21.13
C ASN A 300 15.84 -5.74 20.14
N PRO A 301 15.53 -5.86 18.85
CA PRO A 301 16.57 -6.07 17.85
C PRO A 301 17.52 -4.86 17.84
N PRO A 302 18.84 -5.06 17.63
CA PRO A 302 19.81 -3.97 17.61
C PRO A 302 19.57 -2.99 16.46
N ASN A 303 18.99 -3.49 15.38
CA ASN A 303 18.56 -2.74 14.19
C ASN A 303 17.54 -3.54 13.42
N LEU A 304 16.89 -2.87 12.49
CA LEU A 304 16.25 -3.43 11.31
C LEU A 304 16.85 -2.79 10.08
N CYS A 305 16.86 -3.49 8.97
CA CYS A 305 17.25 -2.89 7.71
C CYS A 305 16.21 -3.12 6.61
N THR A 306 16.29 -2.28 5.63
CA THR A 306 15.55 -2.37 4.39
C THR A 306 16.46 -1.92 3.25
N GLY A 307 16.02 -1.97 1.99
CA GLY A 307 16.92 -1.55 0.92
C GLY A 307 16.33 -1.66 -0.47
N ILE A 308 17.21 -1.47 -1.44
CA ILE A 308 16.92 -1.54 -2.87
C ILE A 308 17.91 -2.50 -3.52
N VAL A 309 17.44 -3.33 -4.45
CA VAL A 309 18.31 -4.22 -5.24
C VAL A 309 19.38 -3.41 -5.97
N LYS A 310 20.62 -3.88 -5.93
CA LYS A 310 21.73 -3.27 -6.66
C LYS A 310 21.63 -3.55 -8.17
N HIS A 311 21.93 -2.53 -8.94
CA HIS A 311 21.99 -2.62 -10.37
C HIS A 311 23.18 -1.79 -10.89
N ASP A 312 24.05 -2.37 -11.73
CA ASP A 312 25.33 -1.78 -12.16
C ASP A 312 25.20 -0.48 -12.97
N SER A 313 24.04 -0.18 -13.51
CA SER A 313 23.85 0.90 -14.49
C SER A 313 22.93 2.02 -13.99
N VAL A 314 22.82 2.20 -12.67
CA VAL A 314 21.92 3.20 -12.10
C VAL A 314 22.66 4.25 -11.28
N GLU A 315 22.06 5.41 -11.20
CA GLU A 315 22.53 6.46 -10.31
C GLU A 315 21.85 6.32 -8.94
N VAL A 316 22.67 6.27 -7.90
CA VAL A 316 22.22 6.30 -6.51
C VAL A 316 22.18 7.75 -6.05
N ILE A 317 21.05 8.16 -5.47
CA ILE A 317 20.82 9.54 -5.05
C ILE A 317 20.17 9.53 -3.67
N GLN A 318 20.63 10.40 -2.79
CA GLN A 318 19.98 10.70 -1.52
C GLN A 318 19.23 12.02 -1.65
N VAL A 319 17.93 12.01 -1.33
CA VAL A 319 17.10 13.21 -1.33
C VAL A 319 16.79 13.55 0.13
N PRO A 320 17.42 14.59 0.69
CA PRO A 320 17.19 14.99 2.07
C PRO A 320 15.85 15.73 2.20
N GLY A 321 15.17 15.52 3.33
CA GLY A 321 14.04 16.31 3.80
C GLY A 321 14.21 16.66 5.28
N ASP A 322 13.23 17.31 5.90
CA ASP A 322 13.34 17.81 7.26
C ASP A 322 13.30 16.66 8.29
N ALA A 323 12.20 15.93 8.35
CA ALA A 323 12.05 14.75 9.23
C ALA A 323 12.26 13.44 8.48
N TRP A 324 11.95 13.41 7.20
CA TRP A 324 12.07 12.25 6.31
C TRP A 324 13.12 12.50 5.23
N SER A 325 13.84 11.45 4.85
CA SER A 325 14.74 11.45 3.69
C SER A 325 14.47 10.24 2.82
N ALA A 326 14.91 10.30 1.57
CA ALA A 326 14.82 9.19 0.63
C ALA A 326 16.20 8.74 0.16
N TYR A 327 16.39 7.40 0.14
CA TYR A 327 17.44 6.73 -0.62
C TYR A 327 16.82 6.21 -1.90
N THR A 328 17.40 6.55 -3.04
CA THR A 328 16.76 6.29 -4.33
C THR A 328 17.75 5.91 -5.42
N THR A 329 17.27 5.12 -6.38
CA THR A 329 17.96 4.77 -7.62
C THR A 329 17.15 5.22 -8.82
N TRP A 330 17.83 5.65 -9.88
CA TRP A 330 17.22 6.00 -11.15
C TRP A 330 18.06 5.50 -12.32
N GLY A 331 17.43 4.87 -13.28
CA GLY A 331 18.08 4.44 -14.52
C GLY A 331 17.35 3.29 -15.21
N LYS A 332 18.06 2.69 -16.18
CA LYS A 332 17.55 1.53 -16.92
C LYS A 332 17.70 0.24 -16.11
N GLN A 333 16.88 0.10 -15.11
CA GLN A 333 16.90 -1.01 -14.15
C GLN A 333 15.63 -1.87 -14.20
N SER A 334 14.69 -1.57 -15.09
CA SER A 334 13.55 -2.43 -15.29
C SER A 334 13.91 -3.65 -16.16
N LEU A 335 13.16 -4.75 -16.02
CA LEU A 335 13.28 -5.93 -16.90
C LEU A 335 12.94 -5.59 -18.36
N ALA A 336 12.23 -4.50 -18.63
CA ALA A 336 11.97 -3.99 -19.96
C ALA A 336 13.13 -3.13 -20.52
N ASN A 337 14.26 -3.02 -19.79
CA ASN A 337 15.43 -2.20 -20.14
C ASN A 337 15.09 -0.71 -20.36
N ASP A 338 14.20 -0.18 -19.56
CA ASP A 338 13.77 1.21 -19.55
C ASP A 338 13.90 1.85 -18.17
N ASN A 339 13.55 3.14 -18.04
CA ASN A 339 13.78 3.86 -16.81
C ASN A 339 12.77 3.47 -15.73
N LEU A 340 13.31 3.18 -14.58
CA LEU A 340 12.61 2.91 -13.34
C LEU A 340 13.27 3.72 -12.23
N GLY A 341 12.46 4.47 -11.48
CA GLY A 341 12.86 5.07 -10.22
C GLY A 341 12.38 4.21 -9.07
N MET A 342 13.26 3.92 -8.13
CA MET A 342 12.92 3.24 -6.87
C MET A 342 13.39 4.09 -5.70
N ALA A 343 12.61 4.15 -4.63
CA ALA A 343 12.98 4.87 -3.43
C ALA A 343 12.51 4.16 -2.15
N VAL A 344 13.34 4.24 -1.12
CA VAL A 344 12.98 3.96 0.27
C VAL A 344 13.06 5.26 1.05
N LEU A 345 11.98 5.58 1.80
CA LEU A 345 11.87 6.78 2.59
C LEU A 345 11.86 6.40 4.08
N TYR A 346 12.66 7.08 4.87
CA TYR A 346 12.88 6.78 6.28
C TYR A 346 12.96 8.06 7.13
N GLU A 347 12.57 7.96 8.40
CA GLU A 347 12.76 9.04 9.37
C GLU A 347 14.25 9.27 9.66
N ASN A 348 14.70 10.52 9.57
CA ASN A 348 16.09 10.89 9.77
C ASN A 348 16.61 10.46 11.15
N GLU A 349 15.81 10.59 12.18
CA GLU A 349 16.17 10.20 13.55
C GLU A 349 16.30 8.68 13.76
N LYS A 350 15.77 7.87 12.85
CA LYS A 350 15.85 6.40 12.90
C LYS A 350 17.05 5.86 12.12
N LEU A 351 17.69 6.65 11.29
CA LEU A 351 18.82 6.20 10.48
C LEU A 351 20.02 5.90 11.35
N ILE A 352 20.53 4.67 11.27
CA ILE A 352 21.83 4.27 11.86
C ILE A 352 22.93 4.49 10.83
N GLU A 353 22.80 3.87 9.65
CA GLU A 353 23.73 4.00 8.54
C GLU A 353 23.08 3.63 7.20
N ILE A 354 23.70 4.08 6.13
CA ILE A 354 23.46 3.59 4.76
C ILE A 354 24.72 2.82 4.36
N THR A 355 24.52 1.58 3.94
CA THR A 355 25.59 0.65 3.61
C THR A 355 25.15 -0.25 2.43
N GLU A 356 25.86 -1.31 2.17
CA GLU A 356 25.56 -2.24 1.09
C GLU A 356 26.00 -3.66 1.42
N ASP A 357 25.33 -4.64 0.83
CA ASP A 357 25.81 -6.00 0.70
C ASP A 357 26.05 -6.35 -0.79
N PRO A 358 26.40 -7.59 -1.15
CA PRO A 358 26.60 -7.95 -2.56
C PRO A 358 25.38 -7.75 -3.47
N PHE A 359 24.15 -7.71 -2.91
CA PHE A 359 22.90 -7.75 -3.66
C PHE A 359 22.05 -6.48 -3.50
N SER A 360 22.24 -5.75 -2.41
CA SER A 360 21.38 -4.62 -2.03
C SER A 360 22.16 -3.42 -1.55
N ASP A 361 21.65 -2.23 -1.87
CA ASP A 361 21.89 -1.02 -1.09
C ASP A 361 21.00 -1.10 0.16
N VAL A 362 21.59 -0.90 1.34
CA VAL A 362 20.96 -1.20 2.63
C VAL A 362 20.83 0.06 3.47
N ILE A 363 19.62 0.30 3.97
CA ILE A 363 19.30 1.37 4.92
C ILE A 363 19.07 0.70 6.28
N VAL A 364 19.97 0.96 7.24
CA VAL A 364 19.91 0.39 8.58
C VAL A 364 19.21 1.37 9.51
N LEU A 365 18.18 0.91 10.19
CA LEU A 365 17.27 1.71 10.99
C LEU A 365 17.23 1.24 12.44
N SER A 366 17.02 2.18 13.36
CA SER A 366 16.86 1.94 14.79
C SER A 366 15.37 1.81 15.15
N PRO A 367 14.86 0.61 15.44
CA PRO A 367 13.49 0.45 15.90
C PRO A 367 13.31 1.03 17.32
N ALA A 368 12.16 1.66 17.56
CA ALA A 368 11.77 2.10 18.91
C ALA A 368 10.76 1.11 19.48
N ASP A 369 11.06 0.50 20.61
CA ASP A 369 10.22 -0.53 21.24
C ASP A 369 9.83 -1.67 20.27
N GLY A 370 10.77 -2.07 19.42
CA GLY A 370 10.58 -3.09 18.40
C GLY A 370 9.73 -2.64 17.20
N LYS A 371 9.45 -1.34 17.06
CA LYS A 371 8.62 -0.78 15.98
C LYS A 371 9.42 0.12 15.09
N ILE A 372 9.15 0.03 13.79
CA ILE A 372 9.65 0.95 12.78
C ILE A 372 8.60 1.16 11.70
N VAL A 373 8.55 2.36 11.15
CA VAL A 373 7.78 2.71 9.96
C VAL A 373 8.73 3.25 8.92
N TYR A 374 8.59 2.80 7.71
CA TYR A 374 9.24 3.38 6.54
C TYR A 374 8.30 3.26 5.33
N TYR A 375 8.68 3.90 4.25
CA TYR A 375 7.92 3.82 3.02
C TYR A 375 8.83 3.41 1.87
N PHE A 376 8.22 2.88 0.81
CA PHE A 376 8.90 2.69 -0.45
C PHE A 376 7.97 2.98 -1.62
N LEU A 377 8.54 3.29 -2.75
CA LEU A 377 7.81 3.54 -3.98
C LEU A 377 8.62 3.21 -5.22
N ALA A 378 7.91 2.88 -6.28
CA ALA A 378 8.45 2.71 -7.62
C ALA A 378 7.71 3.61 -8.61
N ALA A 379 8.44 4.17 -9.57
CA ALA A 379 7.91 5.00 -10.64
C ALA A 379 8.50 4.53 -11.99
N TRP A 380 7.65 3.98 -12.84
CA TRP A 380 8.05 3.45 -14.14
C TRP A 380 7.75 4.43 -15.28
N GLU A 381 8.65 4.60 -16.22
CA GLU A 381 8.44 5.57 -17.30
C GLU A 381 7.25 5.27 -18.21
N LYS A 382 6.77 4.01 -18.25
CA LYS A 382 5.63 3.59 -19.09
C LYS A 382 4.28 3.62 -18.40
N GLU A 383 4.23 3.93 -17.10
CA GLU A 383 2.93 4.10 -16.43
C GLU A 383 2.15 5.30 -16.99
N PRO A 384 0.82 5.32 -16.87
CA PRO A 384 0.02 6.49 -17.27
C PRO A 384 0.50 7.71 -16.49
N GLU A 385 0.75 8.83 -17.20
CA GLU A 385 1.36 10.03 -16.59
C GLU A 385 2.70 9.74 -15.90
N GLY A 386 3.44 8.76 -16.43
CA GLY A 386 4.65 8.24 -15.82
C GLY A 386 5.77 9.26 -15.71
N VAL A 387 6.61 9.01 -14.72
CA VAL A 387 7.83 9.79 -14.47
C VAL A 387 8.89 9.36 -15.49
N LYS A 388 9.20 10.23 -16.44
CA LYS A 388 10.03 9.87 -17.61
C LYS A 388 11.48 10.32 -17.52
N THR A 389 11.80 11.22 -16.58
CA THR A 389 13.16 11.74 -16.42
C THR A 389 13.56 11.73 -14.95
N LYS A 390 14.85 11.73 -14.70
CA LYS A 390 15.41 11.81 -13.36
C LYS A 390 14.93 13.05 -12.60
N GLU A 391 14.94 14.19 -13.25
CA GLU A 391 14.52 15.46 -12.67
C GLU A 391 13.05 15.41 -12.24
N ALA A 392 12.18 14.82 -13.07
CA ALA A 392 10.78 14.63 -12.73
C ALA A 392 10.61 13.65 -11.55
N PHE A 393 11.44 12.61 -11.48
CA PHE A 393 11.43 11.66 -10.37
C PHE A 393 11.89 12.32 -9.04
N LEU A 394 12.96 13.08 -9.08
CA LEU A 394 13.44 13.79 -7.89
C LEU A 394 12.43 14.85 -7.42
N GLY A 395 11.83 15.62 -8.32
CA GLY A 395 10.76 16.56 -7.98
C GLY A 395 9.51 15.88 -7.40
N TYR A 396 9.18 14.66 -7.88
CA TYR A 396 8.13 13.84 -7.27
C TYR A 396 8.51 13.40 -5.84
N LEU A 397 9.74 12.96 -5.63
CA LEU A 397 10.23 12.58 -4.28
C LEU A 397 10.25 13.78 -3.32
N GLU A 398 10.68 14.95 -3.77
CA GLU A 398 10.63 16.18 -2.97
C GLU A 398 9.18 16.50 -2.54
N THR A 399 8.21 16.32 -3.45
CA THR A 399 6.78 16.48 -3.13
C THR A 399 6.32 15.46 -2.08
N VAL A 400 6.70 14.18 -2.23
CA VAL A 400 6.36 13.12 -1.26
C VAL A 400 6.97 13.41 0.12
N LEU A 401 8.25 13.78 0.18
CA LEU A 401 8.92 14.14 1.43
C LEU A 401 8.26 15.35 2.10
N ALA A 402 7.95 16.41 1.34
CA ALA A 402 7.23 17.56 1.88
C ALA A 402 5.85 17.19 2.44
N CYS A 403 5.15 16.21 1.83
CA CYS A 403 3.89 15.68 2.36
C CYS A 403 4.08 14.89 3.67
N LEU A 404 5.15 14.12 3.81
CA LEU A 404 5.48 13.38 5.03
C LEU A 404 5.96 14.32 6.15
N ASP A 405 6.76 15.34 5.82
CA ASP A 405 7.25 16.34 6.75
C ASP A 405 6.13 17.27 7.27
N THR A 406 5.09 17.49 6.45
CA THR A 406 3.94 18.33 6.79
C THR A 406 2.61 17.58 6.62
N PRO A 407 2.29 16.66 7.55
CA PRO A 407 1.08 15.86 7.46
C PRO A 407 -0.19 16.73 7.51
N VAL A 408 -1.22 16.27 6.84
CA VAL A 408 -2.56 16.89 6.88
C VAL A 408 -3.08 16.94 8.30
N GLN A 409 -3.70 18.06 8.65
CA GLN A 409 -4.31 18.28 9.96
C GLN A 409 -5.82 18.14 9.87
N VAL A 410 -6.40 17.38 10.78
CA VAL A 410 -7.86 17.23 10.89
C VAL A 410 -8.33 17.88 12.18
N THR A 411 -9.38 18.70 12.09
CA THR A 411 -10.05 19.30 13.26
C THR A 411 -11.55 19.12 13.14
N PHE A 412 -12.21 18.76 14.22
CA PHE A 412 -13.65 18.55 14.27
C PHE A 412 -14.34 19.84 14.69
N GLU A 413 -15.55 20.09 14.13
CA GLU A 413 -16.40 21.24 14.45
C GLU A 413 -17.42 20.92 15.55
#